data_1bb976b598a7e1fdb2b3eb4a0dab60be
#
_entry.id   1bb976b598a7e1fdb2b3eb4a0dab60be
#
_cell.length_a   1.000
_cell.length_b   1.000
_cell.length_c   1.000
_cell.angle_alpha   90.00
_cell.angle_beta   90.00
_cell.angle_gamma   90.00
#
_symmetry.space_group_name_H-M   'P 1'
#
loop_
_entity.id
_entity.type
_entity.pdbx_description
1 polymer ?
#
loop_
_entity_poly.entity_id
_entity_poly.type
_entity_poly.pdbx_seq_one_letter_code
_entity_poly.pdbx_strand_id
1 'polypeptide(L)'
;MKSVEHIIVCYGDQLGYHHGAKYQILSAYERWYNRSNSKICVVTDSPKLFKGYPCRVLTLSKEKKSAWSLNGLQHFGIKLQGLKWAMETTDSDASLLLDTDMYWKSDPAPLVEKINEKTIIMYRNEGTIIGSRNQSHNRFEEGLQAKNFRLGSNQQYSLESKSEMWASNILGVLSDQVDLISGAFELFSSLEHHVAAHTVEQFSVSEISRISGIQKLEGKNYLSDWSSTGRKNYVTPILREFFARYGETDFDTHLANWNHIKIRRPFVTLLKQKISKKLS
;
A
#
# COMPACT_ATOMS: atom_id res chain seq x y z
N MET A 1 -6.11 -14.93 18.64
CA MET A 1 -5.61 -13.73 17.92
C MET A 1 -4.86 -14.22 16.70
N LYS A 2 -5.25 -13.76 15.50
CA LYS A 2 -4.60 -14.14 14.24
C LYS A 2 -3.14 -13.72 14.24
N SER A 3 -2.28 -14.58 13.72
CA SER A 3 -0.93 -14.19 13.36
C SER A 3 -0.98 -13.33 12.09
N VAL A 4 -0.10 -12.34 11.98
CA VAL A 4 -0.13 -11.42 10.84
C VAL A 4 1.27 -11.03 10.40
N GLU A 5 1.45 -10.96 9.09
CA GLU A 5 2.66 -10.39 8.51
C GLU A 5 2.37 -9.02 7.91
N HIS A 6 3.06 -8.00 8.42
CA HIS A 6 3.07 -6.66 7.87
C HIS A 6 4.04 -6.60 6.69
N ILE A 7 3.52 -6.39 5.50
CA ILE A 7 4.28 -6.43 4.25
C ILE A 7 4.51 -5.01 3.74
N ILE A 8 5.73 -4.70 3.38
CA ILE A 8 6.16 -3.42 2.81
C ILE A 8 6.86 -3.70 1.49
N VAL A 9 6.35 -3.16 0.39
CA VAL A 9 6.99 -3.25 -0.92
C VAL A 9 7.69 -1.92 -1.21
N CYS A 10 9.03 -1.94 -1.22
CA CYS A 10 9.86 -0.76 -1.32
C CYS A 10 11.02 -0.98 -2.30
N TYR A 11 11.06 -0.21 -3.39
CA TYR A 11 12.04 -0.39 -4.46
C TYR A 11 12.42 0.93 -5.12
N GLY A 12 13.51 0.88 -5.91
CA GLY A 12 14.05 2.02 -6.64
C GLY A 12 15.07 2.84 -5.84
N ASP A 13 15.70 3.80 -6.49
CA ASP A 13 16.87 4.51 -5.97
C ASP A 13 16.53 5.68 -5.03
N GLN A 14 15.24 6.00 -4.86
CA GLN A 14 14.83 7.11 -4.01
C GLN A 14 14.85 6.72 -2.53
N LEU A 15 15.86 7.14 -1.79
CA LEU A 15 15.99 6.89 -0.34
C LEU A 15 14.74 7.28 0.46
N GLY A 16 13.94 8.24 -0.01
CA GLY A 16 12.70 8.64 0.65
C GLY A 16 11.68 7.51 0.82
N TYR A 17 11.62 6.56 -0.11
CA TYR A 17 10.75 5.38 0.02
C TYR A 17 11.30 4.40 1.07
N HIS A 18 12.61 4.18 1.09
CA HIS A 18 13.26 3.32 2.09
C HIS A 18 13.16 3.91 3.49
N HIS A 19 13.34 5.22 3.65
CA HIS A 19 13.15 5.91 4.93
C HIS A 19 11.68 5.84 5.37
N GLY A 20 10.72 5.97 4.45
CA GLY A 20 9.31 5.76 4.72
C GLY A 20 9.02 4.35 5.23
N ALA A 21 9.54 3.32 4.55
CA ALA A 21 9.42 1.92 4.98
C ALA A 21 10.02 1.69 6.38
N LYS A 22 11.20 2.23 6.66
CA LYS A 22 11.82 2.15 8.00
C LYS A 22 10.96 2.83 9.06
N TYR A 23 10.44 4.04 8.78
CA TYR A 23 9.54 4.73 9.70
C TYR A 23 8.25 3.94 9.95
N GLN A 24 7.73 3.28 8.92
CA GLN A 24 6.58 2.39 9.03
C GLN A 24 6.87 1.22 9.97
N ILE A 25 8.05 0.58 9.87
CA ILE A 25 8.50 -0.47 10.80
C ILE A 25 8.57 0.07 12.23
N LEU A 26 9.20 1.22 12.46
CA LEU A 26 9.27 1.85 13.78
C LEU A 26 7.86 2.11 14.36
N SER A 27 6.93 2.61 13.55
CA SER A 27 5.55 2.84 13.99
C SER A 27 4.80 1.55 14.33
N ALA A 28 5.10 0.45 13.63
CA ALA A 28 4.52 -0.87 13.91
C ALA A 28 5.05 -1.41 15.24
N TYR A 29 6.35 -1.31 15.48
CA TYR A 29 6.96 -1.70 16.75
C TYR A 29 6.41 -0.94 17.93
N GLU A 30 6.28 0.37 17.82
CA GLU A 30 5.75 1.22 18.90
C GLU A 30 4.27 0.96 19.20
N ARG A 31 3.46 0.64 18.18
CA ARG A 31 2.01 0.54 18.32
C ARG A 31 1.50 -0.88 18.49
N TRP A 32 2.20 -1.86 17.98
CA TRP A 32 1.65 -3.18 17.83
C TRP A 32 2.60 -4.35 18.15
N TYR A 33 3.88 -4.24 17.77
CA TYR A 33 4.79 -5.39 17.66
C TYR A 33 5.10 -6.13 18.98
N ASN A 34 4.86 -5.52 20.12
CA ASN A 34 5.02 -6.18 21.43
C ASN A 34 3.99 -7.29 21.70
N ARG A 35 3.10 -7.57 20.75
CA ARG A 35 2.10 -8.64 20.88
C ARG A 35 2.51 -9.79 19.96
N SER A 36 2.82 -10.90 20.55
CA SER A 36 3.54 -12.11 20.13
C SER A 36 3.28 -12.73 18.74
N ASN A 37 2.38 -12.23 17.91
CA ASN A 37 1.95 -12.88 16.68
C ASN A 37 2.11 -12.00 15.41
N SER A 38 2.94 -10.96 15.46
CA SER A 38 3.16 -10.11 14.29
C SER A 38 4.59 -10.22 13.75
N LYS A 39 4.70 -10.32 12.44
CA LYS A 39 5.96 -10.36 11.69
C LYS A 39 6.01 -9.20 10.71
N ILE A 40 7.19 -8.84 10.25
CA ILE A 40 7.38 -7.83 9.20
C ILE A 40 8.15 -8.45 8.04
N CYS A 41 7.68 -8.22 6.83
CA CYS A 41 8.36 -8.58 5.59
C CYS A 41 8.57 -7.34 4.72
N VAL A 42 9.78 -7.16 4.23
CA VAL A 42 10.13 -6.11 3.26
C VAL A 42 10.52 -6.74 1.94
N VAL A 43 9.78 -6.44 0.89
CA VAL A 43 10.13 -6.80 -0.49
C VAL A 43 10.88 -5.63 -1.11
N THR A 44 12.17 -5.79 -1.43
CA THR A 44 13.02 -4.66 -1.84
C THR A 44 14.16 -5.08 -2.78
N ASP A 45 14.56 -4.18 -3.68
CA ASP A 45 15.77 -4.29 -4.48
C ASP A 45 17.03 -3.76 -3.75
N SER A 46 16.86 -3.25 -2.55
CA SER A 46 17.93 -2.65 -1.72
C SER A 46 18.01 -3.29 -0.33
N PRO A 47 18.23 -4.63 -0.21
CA PRO A 47 18.14 -5.36 1.05
C PRO A 47 19.14 -4.87 2.10
N LYS A 48 20.27 -4.32 1.69
CA LYS A 48 21.30 -3.78 2.60
C LYS A 48 20.78 -2.64 3.48
N LEU A 49 19.81 -1.88 3.01
CA LEU A 49 19.21 -0.75 3.76
C LEU A 49 18.39 -1.23 4.95
N PHE A 50 17.99 -2.49 4.99
CA PHE A 50 17.20 -3.09 6.08
C PHE A 50 18.02 -4.03 6.96
N LYS A 51 19.34 -4.06 6.77
CA LYS A 51 20.26 -4.80 7.67
C LYS A 51 20.11 -4.25 9.09
N GLY A 52 19.94 -5.15 10.06
CA GLY A 52 19.73 -4.78 11.47
C GLY A 52 18.27 -4.43 11.83
N TYR A 53 17.39 -4.32 10.86
CA TYR A 53 15.95 -4.21 11.14
C TYR A 53 15.35 -5.59 11.39
N PRO A 54 14.44 -5.73 12.37
CA PRO A 54 13.81 -7.00 12.71
C PRO A 54 12.69 -7.32 11.71
N CYS A 55 13.08 -7.60 10.48
CA CYS A 55 12.17 -7.94 9.39
C CYS A 55 12.78 -9.03 8.49
N ARG A 56 11.91 -9.85 7.93
CA ARG A 56 12.26 -10.74 6.84
C ARG A 56 12.43 -9.91 5.56
N VAL A 57 13.45 -10.15 4.79
CA VAL A 57 13.70 -9.41 3.53
C VAL A 57 13.60 -10.35 2.35
N LEU A 58 12.71 -10.05 1.42
CA LEU A 58 12.61 -10.70 0.11
C LEU A 58 13.30 -9.81 -0.93
N THR A 59 14.40 -10.29 -1.48
CA THR A 59 15.21 -9.50 -2.42
C THR A 59 14.60 -9.51 -3.82
N LEU A 60 14.10 -8.36 -4.26
CA LEU A 60 13.52 -8.13 -5.57
C LEU A 60 14.61 -8.03 -6.63
N SER A 61 14.72 -9.04 -7.50
CA SER A 61 15.66 -9.03 -8.61
C SER A 61 15.24 -8.07 -9.73
N LYS A 62 16.17 -7.72 -10.61
CA LYS A 62 15.89 -6.88 -11.79
C LYS A 62 14.85 -7.53 -12.71
N GLU A 63 14.96 -8.85 -12.89
CA GLU A 63 14.08 -9.64 -13.74
C GLU A 63 12.64 -9.64 -13.17
N LYS A 64 12.47 -9.89 -11.86
CA LYS A 64 11.17 -9.81 -11.20
C LYS A 64 10.60 -8.40 -11.29
N LYS A 65 11.43 -7.36 -11.04
CA LYS A 65 10.99 -5.97 -11.12
C LYS A 65 10.50 -5.62 -12.53
N SER A 66 11.20 -6.05 -13.57
CA SER A 66 10.78 -5.86 -14.96
C SER A 66 9.47 -6.59 -15.26
N ALA A 67 9.40 -7.89 -14.96
CA ALA A 67 8.20 -8.69 -15.24
C ALA A 67 6.96 -8.15 -14.50
N TRP A 68 7.10 -7.81 -13.21
CA TRP A 68 6.00 -7.35 -12.38
C TRP A 68 5.55 -5.92 -12.67
N SER A 69 6.42 -5.10 -13.30
CA SER A 69 6.07 -3.76 -13.79
C SER A 69 5.61 -3.75 -15.24
N LEU A 70 5.28 -4.90 -15.83
CA LEU A 70 4.93 -5.01 -17.25
C LEU A 70 6.00 -4.36 -18.14
N ASN A 71 7.27 -4.73 -17.92
CA ASN A 71 8.46 -4.17 -18.59
C ASN A 71 8.64 -2.64 -18.37
N GLY A 72 8.27 -2.16 -17.20
CA GLY A 72 8.43 -0.75 -16.81
C GLY A 72 7.23 0.14 -17.16
N LEU A 73 6.20 -0.40 -17.78
CA LEU A 73 4.99 0.36 -18.12
C LEU A 73 4.19 0.76 -16.88
N GLN A 74 4.09 -0.15 -15.89
CA GLN A 74 3.27 0.07 -14.70
C GLN A 74 3.95 -0.42 -13.41
N HIS A 75 4.49 0.50 -12.65
CA HIS A 75 5.20 0.17 -11.41
C HIS A 75 4.32 -0.44 -10.31
N PHE A 76 3.03 -0.15 -10.30
CA PHE A 76 2.12 -0.64 -9.25
C PHE A 76 1.88 -2.15 -9.30
N GLY A 77 2.15 -2.82 -10.43
CA GLY A 77 2.13 -4.28 -10.51
C GLY A 77 3.15 -4.94 -9.57
N ILE A 78 4.29 -4.28 -9.29
CA ILE A 78 5.28 -4.75 -8.32
C ILE A 78 4.68 -4.86 -6.92
N LYS A 79 3.79 -3.95 -6.55
CA LYS A 79 3.09 -3.96 -5.25
C LYS A 79 2.24 -5.21 -5.09
N LEU A 80 1.41 -5.56 -6.08
CA LEU A 80 0.56 -6.75 -6.05
C LEU A 80 1.39 -8.04 -6.04
N GLN A 81 2.38 -8.15 -6.93
CA GLN A 81 3.23 -9.33 -7.01
C GLN A 81 4.15 -9.48 -5.81
N GLY A 82 4.60 -8.36 -5.22
CA GLY A 82 5.36 -8.36 -3.97
C GLY A 82 4.53 -8.86 -2.80
N LEU A 83 3.26 -8.44 -2.70
CA LEU A 83 2.31 -8.97 -1.73
C LEU A 83 2.11 -10.46 -1.92
N LYS A 84 1.79 -10.89 -3.15
CA LYS A 84 1.61 -12.31 -3.49
C LYS A 84 2.80 -13.14 -3.06
N TRP A 85 4.01 -12.72 -3.42
CA TRP A 85 5.23 -13.45 -3.06
C TRP A 85 5.45 -13.55 -1.54
N ALA A 86 5.16 -12.50 -0.81
CA ALA A 86 5.22 -12.53 0.65
C ALA A 86 4.18 -13.51 1.22
N MET A 87 2.93 -13.51 0.72
CA MET A 87 1.87 -14.44 1.11
C MET A 87 2.24 -15.90 0.85
N GLU A 88 2.84 -16.21 -0.30
CA GLU A 88 3.27 -17.58 -0.66
C GLU A 88 4.39 -18.13 0.23
N THR A 89 5.06 -17.25 0.98
CA THR A 89 6.24 -17.60 1.79
C THR A 89 6.09 -17.30 3.28
N THR A 90 4.91 -16.86 3.72
CA THR A 90 4.59 -16.63 5.13
C THR A 90 3.88 -17.85 5.75
N ASP A 91 4.00 -17.96 7.06
CA ASP A 91 3.23 -18.89 7.91
C ASP A 91 2.16 -18.13 8.75
N SER A 92 1.97 -16.85 8.50
CA SER A 92 0.96 -16.03 9.21
C SER A 92 -0.42 -16.24 8.64
N ASP A 93 -1.46 -16.12 9.49
CA ASP A 93 -2.87 -16.28 9.08
C ASP A 93 -3.33 -15.15 8.15
N ALA A 94 -2.80 -13.94 8.34
CA ALA A 94 -3.17 -12.76 7.56
C ALA A 94 -1.95 -11.96 7.10
N SER A 95 -2.11 -11.28 5.98
CA SER A 95 -1.12 -10.41 5.36
C SER A 95 -1.66 -8.98 5.25
N LEU A 96 -0.88 -8.00 5.71
CA LEU A 96 -1.20 -6.57 5.66
C LEU A 96 -0.14 -5.84 4.83
N LEU A 97 -0.46 -5.50 3.60
CA LEU A 97 0.36 -4.63 2.76
C LEU A 97 0.06 -3.17 3.07
N LEU A 98 1.08 -2.35 3.28
CA LEU A 98 0.97 -0.88 3.40
C LEU A 98 1.91 -0.17 2.43
N ASP A 99 1.46 0.95 1.89
CA ASP A 99 2.31 1.85 1.11
C ASP A 99 3.39 2.51 2.00
N THR A 100 4.56 2.78 1.45
CA THR A 100 5.73 3.30 2.19
C THR A 100 5.54 4.70 2.76
N ASP A 101 4.46 5.39 2.40
CA ASP A 101 4.07 6.71 2.92
C ASP A 101 2.92 6.63 3.94
N MET A 102 2.73 5.45 4.53
CA MET A 102 1.75 5.17 5.59
C MET A 102 2.44 4.84 6.91
N TYR A 103 1.74 5.02 8.02
CA TYR A 103 2.21 4.59 9.35
C TYR A 103 1.06 4.32 10.32
N TRP A 104 1.31 3.46 11.30
CA TRP A 104 0.35 3.14 12.34
C TRP A 104 0.23 4.27 13.37
N LYS A 105 -0.97 4.73 13.65
CA LYS A 105 -1.28 5.68 14.72
C LYS A 105 -1.96 5.04 15.93
N SER A 106 -2.49 3.84 15.75
CA SER A 106 -3.14 3.04 16.79
C SER A 106 -2.91 1.55 16.56
N ASP A 107 -3.20 0.73 17.58
CA ASP A 107 -3.13 -0.73 17.51
C ASP A 107 -4.03 -1.29 16.40
N PRO A 108 -3.49 -2.01 15.41
CA PRO A 108 -4.28 -2.60 14.33
C PRO A 108 -4.95 -3.93 14.69
N ALA A 109 -4.71 -4.52 15.86
CA ALA A 109 -5.25 -5.83 16.20
C ALA A 109 -6.78 -5.94 16.02
N PRO A 110 -7.61 -4.95 16.42
CA PRO A 110 -9.05 -5.02 16.20
C PRO A 110 -9.45 -4.99 14.71
N LEU A 111 -8.58 -4.45 13.84
CA LEU A 111 -8.78 -4.43 12.40
C LEU A 111 -8.42 -5.79 11.79
N VAL A 112 -7.29 -6.38 12.20
CA VAL A 112 -6.79 -7.69 11.74
C VAL A 112 -7.78 -8.81 12.05
N GLU A 113 -8.41 -8.79 13.22
CA GLU A 113 -9.40 -9.82 13.61
C GLU A 113 -10.63 -9.88 12.68
N LYS A 114 -10.90 -8.78 11.96
CA LYS A 114 -12.01 -8.71 10.99
C LYS A 114 -11.69 -9.33 9.63
N ILE A 115 -10.43 -9.58 9.33
CA ILE A 115 -10.03 -10.25 8.09
C ILE A 115 -10.51 -11.69 8.13
N ASN A 116 -11.24 -12.13 7.10
CA ASN A 116 -11.69 -13.50 6.94
C ASN A 116 -11.96 -13.79 5.45
N GLU A 117 -12.38 -15.01 5.12
CA GLU A 117 -12.65 -15.43 3.74
C GLU A 117 -13.58 -14.50 2.94
N LYS A 118 -14.48 -13.80 3.63
CA LYS A 118 -15.48 -12.89 3.04
C LYS A 118 -15.18 -11.41 3.28
N THR A 119 -14.07 -11.10 3.92
CA THR A 119 -13.80 -9.72 4.36
C THR A 119 -12.32 -9.39 4.26
N ILE A 120 -12.00 -8.36 3.47
CA ILE A 120 -10.67 -7.78 3.35
C ILE A 120 -10.65 -6.35 3.91
N ILE A 121 -9.44 -5.86 4.18
CA ILE A 121 -9.23 -4.47 4.59
C ILE A 121 -8.70 -3.67 3.40
N MET A 122 -9.30 -2.52 3.14
CA MET A 122 -8.75 -1.50 2.23
C MET A 122 -8.75 -0.13 2.94
N TYR A 123 -8.08 0.86 2.39
CA TYR A 123 -7.89 2.13 3.10
C TYR A 123 -9.22 2.86 3.30
N ARG A 124 -9.94 3.13 2.21
CA ARG A 124 -11.27 3.77 2.22
C ARG A 124 -12.01 3.57 0.90
N ASN A 125 -13.32 3.67 0.94
CA ASN A 125 -14.13 3.78 -0.26
C ASN A 125 -13.99 5.20 -0.86
N GLU A 126 -13.73 5.28 -2.17
CA GLU A 126 -13.65 6.53 -2.93
C GLU A 126 -14.89 6.76 -3.82
N GLY A 127 -15.86 5.85 -3.77
CA GLY A 127 -17.15 5.94 -4.45
C GLY A 127 -17.26 5.11 -5.73
N THR A 128 -18.42 5.20 -6.37
CA THR A 128 -18.71 4.51 -7.63
C THR A 128 -17.95 5.13 -8.80
N ILE A 129 -17.69 4.32 -9.83
CA ILE A 129 -17.02 4.77 -11.06
C ILE A 129 -18.02 5.48 -11.97
N ILE A 130 -19.10 4.78 -12.35
CA ILE A 130 -20.08 5.26 -13.32
C ILE A 130 -20.84 6.47 -12.76
N GLY A 131 -20.88 7.55 -13.55
CA GLY A 131 -21.53 8.81 -13.17
C GLY A 131 -20.83 9.59 -12.06
N SER A 132 -19.57 9.27 -11.75
CA SER A 132 -18.78 9.98 -10.75
C SER A 132 -18.44 11.40 -11.20
N ARG A 133 -18.39 12.34 -10.21
CA ARG A 133 -17.83 13.69 -10.43
C ARG A 133 -16.30 13.75 -10.28
N ASN A 134 -15.68 12.63 -9.90
CA ASN A 134 -14.23 12.54 -9.73
C ASN A 134 -13.57 12.33 -11.09
N GLN A 135 -12.73 13.26 -11.50
CA GLN A 135 -12.02 13.22 -12.78
C GLN A 135 -11.14 11.95 -12.95
N SER A 136 -10.62 11.40 -11.86
CA SER A 136 -9.90 10.13 -11.92
C SER A 136 -10.82 8.96 -12.25
N HIS A 137 -12.05 8.94 -11.71
CA HIS A 137 -13.04 7.89 -12.01
C HIS A 137 -13.55 7.98 -13.46
N ASN A 138 -13.70 9.19 -13.99
CA ASN A 138 -14.15 9.37 -15.38
C ASN A 138 -13.19 8.69 -16.37
N ARG A 139 -11.88 8.67 -16.10
CA ARG A 139 -10.91 7.96 -16.93
C ARG A 139 -11.16 6.44 -16.97
N PHE A 140 -11.64 5.87 -15.86
CA PHE A 140 -12.03 4.45 -15.83
C PHE A 140 -13.33 4.25 -16.60
N GLU A 141 -14.33 5.08 -16.41
CA GLU A 141 -15.58 5.00 -17.15
C GLU A 141 -15.34 5.11 -18.66
N GLU A 142 -14.64 6.13 -19.12
CA GLU A 142 -14.28 6.35 -20.53
C GLU A 142 -13.44 5.20 -21.11
N GLY A 143 -12.47 4.71 -20.35
CA GLY A 143 -11.56 3.66 -20.79
C GLY A 143 -12.18 2.26 -20.85
N LEU A 144 -13.18 1.97 -20.00
CA LEU A 144 -13.74 0.64 -19.81
C LEU A 144 -15.18 0.47 -20.30
N GLN A 145 -15.92 1.56 -20.51
CA GLN A 145 -17.32 1.51 -20.94
C GLN A 145 -17.48 0.68 -22.23
N ALA A 146 -18.48 -0.19 -22.23
CA ALA A 146 -18.81 -1.11 -23.34
C ALA A 146 -17.69 -2.07 -23.77
N LYS A 147 -16.66 -2.27 -22.91
CA LYS A 147 -15.59 -3.24 -23.17
C LYS A 147 -15.71 -4.45 -22.24
N ASN A 148 -15.26 -5.59 -22.76
CA ASN A 148 -15.13 -6.84 -22.00
C ASN A 148 -13.66 -7.24 -21.96
N PHE A 149 -13.20 -7.63 -20.79
CA PHE A 149 -11.82 -8.05 -20.54
C PHE A 149 -11.82 -9.52 -20.11
N ARG A 150 -10.91 -10.29 -20.62
CA ARG A 150 -10.76 -11.69 -20.22
C ARG A 150 -9.98 -11.79 -18.93
N LEU A 151 -10.51 -12.56 -17.98
CA LEU A 151 -9.85 -12.94 -16.72
C LEU A 151 -9.66 -14.46 -16.72
N GLY A 152 -8.40 -14.91 -16.74
CA GLY A 152 -8.08 -16.33 -16.82
C GLY A 152 -8.70 -17.00 -18.07
N SER A 153 -9.04 -18.27 -17.92
CA SER A 153 -9.57 -19.08 -19.04
C SER A 153 -11.05 -18.88 -19.32
N ASN A 154 -11.87 -18.61 -18.29
CA ASN A 154 -13.33 -18.74 -18.39
C ASN A 154 -14.13 -17.55 -17.82
N GLN A 155 -13.48 -16.53 -17.29
CA GLN A 155 -14.16 -15.37 -16.70
C GLN A 155 -13.97 -14.13 -17.58
N GLN A 156 -15.02 -13.32 -17.66
CA GLN A 156 -14.96 -11.99 -18.28
C GLN A 156 -15.26 -10.91 -17.26
N TYR A 157 -14.59 -9.79 -17.40
CA TYR A 157 -14.84 -8.58 -16.62
C TYR A 157 -15.42 -7.50 -17.53
N SER A 158 -16.44 -6.81 -17.05
CA SER A 158 -16.96 -5.56 -17.62
C SER A 158 -17.26 -4.57 -16.50
N LEU A 159 -17.16 -3.28 -16.82
CA LEU A 159 -17.53 -2.22 -15.88
C LEU A 159 -19.05 -2.25 -15.63
N GLU A 160 -19.45 -2.24 -14.36
CA GLU A 160 -20.85 -2.29 -13.94
C GLU A 160 -21.23 -1.06 -13.11
N SER A 161 -22.53 -0.82 -12.95
CA SER A 161 -23.04 0.28 -12.09
C SER A 161 -22.61 0.16 -10.62
N LYS A 162 -22.26 -1.06 -10.17
CA LYS A 162 -21.75 -1.36 -8.82
C LYS A 162 -20.23 -1.24 -8.71
N SER A 163 -19.51 -0.96 -9.82
CA SER A 163 -18.07 -0.82 -9.80
C SER A 163 -17.65 0.36 -8.95
N GLU A 164 -16.75 0.12 -7.99
CA GLU A 164 -16.30 1.09 -6.99
C GLU A 164 -14.77 1.21 -7.00
N MET A 165 -14.30 2.40 -6.66
CA MET A 165 -12.91 2.64 -6.34
C MET A 165 -12.69 2.57 -4.84
N TRP A 166 -11.78 1.70 -4.42
CA TRP A 166 -11.26 1.64 -3.05
C TRP A 166 -9.77 1.90 -3.04
N ALA A 167 -9.33 2.83 -2.22
CA ALA A 167 -7.92 3.13 -2.08
C ALA A 167 -7.18 1.95 -1.41
N SER A 168 -6.07 1.53 -2.00
CA SER A 168 -5.25 0.37 -1.60
C SER A 168 -3.99 0.74 -0.81
N ASN A 169 -3.95 1.92 -0.20
CA ASN A 169 -2.82 2.31 0.69
C ASN A 169 -2.59 1.33 1.84
N ILE A 170 -3.62 0.60 2.25
CA ILE A 170 -3.55 -0.66 2.99
C ILE A 170 -4.37 -1.71 2.24
N LEU A 171 -3.86 -2.92 2.20
CA LEU A 171 -4.58 -4.11 1.76
C LEU A 171 -4.33 -5.24 2.76
N GLY A 172 -5.40 -5.64 3.46
CA GLY A 172 -5.37 -6.73 4.44
C GLY A 172 -6.20 -7.90 3.96
N VAL A 173 -5.60 -9.08 3.85
CA VAL A 173 -6.21 -10.32 3.34
C VAL A 173 -5.78 -11.51 4.21
N LEU A 174 -6.51 -12.65 4.14
CA LEU A 174 -5.95 -13.91 4.63
C LEU A 174 -4.75 -14.31 3.75
N SER A 175 -3.73 -14.89 4.36
CA SER A 175 -2.50 -15.25 3.63
C SER A 175 -2.70 -16.37 2.61
N ASP A 176 -3.76 -17.17 2.73
CA ASP A 176 -4.16 -18.20 1.76
C ASP A 176 -4.99 -17.66 0.58
N GLN A 177 -5.46 -16.41 0.62
CA GLN A 177 -6.19 -15.76 -0.48
C GLN A 177 -5.26 -15.29 -1.62
N VAL A 178 -4.26 -16.08 -1.98
CA VAL A 178 -3.30 -15.78 -3.06
C VAL A 178 -3.99 -15.60 -4.41
N ASP A 179 -5.06 -16.35 -4.66
CA ASP A 179 -5.83 -16.27 -5.92
C ASP A 179 -6.55 -14.92 -6.09
N LEU A 180 -6.98 -14.29 -5.00
CA LEU A 180 -7.54 -12.93 -5.04
C LEU A 180 -6.52 -11.93 -5.59
N ILE A 181 -5.27 -12.01 -5.13
CA ILE A 181 -4.19 -11.11 -5.57
C ILE A 181 -3.75 -11.44 -6.99
N SER A 182 -3.74 -12.73 -7.35
CA SER A 182 -3.46 -13.17 -8.72
C SER A 182 -4.49 -12.63 -9.70
N GLY A 183 -5.78 -12.76 -9.39
CA GLY A 183 -6.87 -12.22 -10.20
C GLY A 183 -6.82 -10.69 -10.31
N ALA A 184 -6.47 -10.00 -9.21
CA ALA A 184 -6.27 -8.55 -9.22
C ALA A 184 -5.12 -8.13 -10.15
N PHE A 185 -4.02 -8.89 -10.19
CA PHE A 185 -2.92 -8.63 -11.11
C PHE A 185 -3.27 -8.94 -12.57
N GLU A 186 -4.05 -9.99 -12.84
CA GLU A 186 -4.56 -10.28 -14.18
C GLU A 186 -5.46 -9.16 -14.70
N LEU A 187 -6.40 -8.69 -13.89
CA LEU A 187 -7.26 -7.56 -14.25
C LEU A 187 -6.42 -6.29 -14.45
N PHE A 188 -5.51 -5.97 -13.53
CA PHE A 188 -4.57 -4.85 -13.65
C PHE A 188 -3.84 -4.89 -15.01
N SER A 189 -3.27 -6.04 -15.38
CA SER A 189 -2.54 -6.22 -16.64
C SER A 189 -3.43 -6.06 -17.87
N SER A 190 -4.70 -6.50 -17.79
CA SER A 190 -5.67 -6.38 -18.88
C SER A 190 -6.16 -4.95 -19.07
N LEU A 191 -6.21 -4.13 -17.99
CA LEU A 191 -6.74 -2.76 -18.02
C LEU A 191 -5.67 -1.71 -18.36
N GLU A 192 -4.40 -2.03 -18.20
CA GLU A 192 -3.28 -1.09 -18.24
C GLU A 192 -3.27 -0.22 -19.50
N HIS A 193 -3.52 -0.82 -20.68
CA HIS A 193 -3.54 -0.08 -21.95
C HIS A 193 -4.85 0.68 -22.23
N HIS A 194 -5.85 0.54 -21.37
CA HIS A 194 -7.19 1.10 -21.56
C HIS A 194 -7.50 2.28 -20.65
N VAL A 195 -6.77 2.41 -19.54
CA VAL A 195 -7.03 3.45 -18.54
C VAL A 195 -5.75 4.23 -18.23
N ALA A 196 -5.72 5.48 -18.62
CA ALA A 196 -4.59 6.39 -18.35
C ALA A 196 -4.64 6.92 -16.89
N ALA A 197 -4.57 6.03 -15.89
CA ALA A 197 -4.59 6.38 -14.48
C ALA A 197 -3.56 5.55 -13.69
N HIS A 198 -2.94 6.18 -12.69
CA HIS A 198 -2.00 5.49 -11.78
C HIS A 198 -2.70 4.59 -10.75
N THR A 199 -4.02 4.61 -10.69
CA THR A 199 -4.84 3.90 -9.70
C THR A 199 -5.45 2.60 -10.24
N VAL A 200 -4.95 2.09 -11.39
CA VAL A 200 -5.45 0.84 -12.01
C VAL A 200 -5.28 -0.35 -11.05
N GLU A 201 -4.17 -0.41 -10.31
CA GLU A 201 -3.92 -1.46 -9.32
C GLU A 201 -5.01 -1.48 -8.23
N GLN A 202 -5.30 -0.34 -7.61
CA GLN A 202 -6.31 -0.28 -6.54
C GLN A 202 -7.73 -0.57 -7.06
N PHE A 203 -8.04 -0.12 -8.27
CA PHE A 203 -9.29 -0.46 -8.94
C PHE A 203 -9.41 -1.97 -9.17
N SER A 204 -8.34 -2.62 -9.65
CA SER A 204 -8.34 -4.06 -9.91
C SER A 204 -8.55 -4.88 -8.64
N VAL A 205 -7.92 -4.52 -7.51
CA VAL A 205 -8.20 -5.16 -6.22
C VAL A 205 -9.65 -4.95 -5.80
N SER A 206 -10.16 -3.72 -5.93
CA SER A 206 -11.54 -3.40 -5.58
C SER A 206 -12.55 -4.24 -6.37
N GLU A 207 -12.35 -4.35 -7.69
CA GLU A 207 -13.27 -5.06 -8.57
C GLU A 207 -13.18 -6.57 -8.45
N ILE A 208 -11.99 -7.15 -8.35
CA ILE A 208 -11.85 -8.59 -8.10
C ILE A 208 -12.51 -8.96 -6.76
N SER A 209 -12.32 -8.15 -5.71
CA SER A 209 -13.03 -8.37 -4.44
C SER A 209 -14.55 -8.31 -4.61
N ARG A 210 -15.07 -7.35 -5.39
CA ARG A 210 -16.50 -7.20 -5.68
C ARG A 210 -17.08 -8.41 -6.38
N ILE A 211 -16.46 -8.85 -7.47
CA ILE A 211 -16.97 -9.99 -8.27
C ILE A 211 -16.81 -11.33 -7.54
N SER A 212 -15.86 -11.43 -6.61
CA SER A 212 -15.70 -12.58 -5.71
C SER A 212 -16.65 -12.54 -4.50
N GLY A 213 -17.51 -11.54 -4.37
CA GLY A 213 -18.43 -11.40 -3.24
C GLY A 213 -17.76 -11.08 -1.90
N ILE A 214 -16.53 -10.54 -1.93
CA ILE A 214 -15.75 -10.22 -0.75
C ILE A 214 -16.05 -8.77 -0.33
N GLN A 215 -16.38 -8.59 0.95
CA GLN A 215 -16.61 -7.27 1.55
C GLN A 215 -15.29 -6.54 1.80
N LYS A 216 -15.31 -5.23 1.62
CA LYS A 216 -14.18 -4.35 1.91
C LYS A 216 -14.48 -3.51 3.15
N LEU A 217 -13.59 -3.53 4.15
CA LEU A 217 -13.67 -2.70 5.36
C LEU A 217 -12.62 -1.60 5.36
N GLU A 218 -13.01 -0.43 5.85
CA GLU A 218 -12.10 0.72 5.93
C GLU A 218 -11.07 0.61 7.06
N GLY A 219 -9.77 0.70 6.70
CA GLY A 219 -8.64 0.73 7.63
C GLY A 219 -8.14 2.13 8.00
N LYS A 220 -8.65 3.20 7.38
CA LYS A 220 -8.14 4.59 7.53
C LYS A 220 -8.06 5.10 8.96
N ASN A 221 -8.90 4.59 9.86
CA ASN A 221 -8.94 5.04 11.25
C ASN A 221 -7.73 4.57 12.07
N TYR A 222 -7.00 3.55 11.62
CA TYR A 222 -5.83 3.00 12.30
C TYR A 222 -4.51 3.58 11.77
N LEU A 223 -4.56 4.29 10.65
CA LEU A 223 -3.41 4.76 9.89
C LEU A 223 -3.40 6.27 9.72
N SER A 224 -2.23 6.77 9.44
CA SER A 224 -2.00 8.11 8.89
C SER A 224 -1.09 7.99 7.67
N ASP A 225 -1.18 8.98 6.77
CA ASP A 225 -0.40 9.04 5.55
C ASP A 225 0.28 10.39 5.37
N TRP A 226 1.29 10.43 4.50
CA TRP A 226 1.84 11.66 3.92
C TRP A 226 1.89 11.58 2.39
N SER A 227 0.93 10.89 1.77
CA SER A 227 0.86 10.62 0.34
C SER A 227 0.76 11.87 -0.54
N SER A 228 0.14 12.96 -0.05
CA SER A 228 0.03 14.20 -0.82
C SER A 228 1.39 14.88 -1.03
N THR A 229 1.62 15.47 -2.21
CA THR A 229 2.86 16.18 -2.58
C THR A 229 3.34 17.12 -1.48
N GLY A 230 2.44 17.95 -0.96
CA GLY A 230 2.82 18.89 0.10
C GLY A 230 3.19 18.22 1.43
N ARG A 231 2.67 17.03 1.75
CA ARG A 231 3.10 16.26 2.93
C ARG A 231 4.42 15.55 2.65
N LYS A 232 4.61 14.95 1.47
CA LYS A 232 5.88 14.35 1.05
C LYS A 232 7.03 15.34 1.12
N ASN A 233 6.85 16.55 0.60
CA ASN A 233 7.85 17.62 0.66
C ASN A 233 8.21 18.05 2.09
N TYR A 234 7.30 17.87 3.05
CA TYR A 234 7.56 18.16 4.45
C TYR A 234 8.22 16.98 5.19
N VAL A 235 7.72 15.76 5.01
CA VAL A 235 8.16 14.58 5.76
C VAL A 235 9.48 14.02 5.25
N THR A 236 9.71 13.98 3.94
CA THR A 236 10.91 13.38 3.34
C THR A 236 12.22 13.99 3.86
N PRO A 237 12.38 15.34 3.97
CA PRO A 237 13.58 15.92 4.58
C PRO A 237 13.78 15.55 6.05
N ILE A 238 12.69 15.47 6.82
CA ILE A 238 12.75 15.12 8.25
C ILE A 238 13.26 13.69 8.42
N LEU A 239 12.72 12.75 7.65
CA LEU A 239 13.17 11.35 7.68
C LEU A 239 14.64 11.23 7.22
N ARG A 240 15.03 11.94 6.16
CA ARG A 240 16.40 11.96 5.67
C ARG A 240 17.37 12.47 6.75
N GLU A 241 17.05 13.58 7.42
CA GLU A 241 17.87 14.12 8.49
C GLU A 241 17.98 13.17 9.68
N PHE A 242 16.86 12.52 10.04
CA PHE A 242 16.85 11.54 11.12
C PHE A 242 17.79 10.37 10.84
N PHE A 243 17.64 9.71 9.68
CA PHE A 243 18.47 8.56 9.33
C PHE A 243 19.94 8.94 9.06
N ALA A 244 20.21 10.13 8.54
CA ALA A 244 21.57 10.65 8.42
C ALA A 244 22.24 10.88 9.79
N ARG A 245 21.48 11.31 10.80
CA ARG A 245 21.97 11.57 12.17
C ARG A 245 22.25 10.29 12.94
N TYR A 246 21.37 9.30 12.84
CA TYR A 246 21.40 8.09 13.66
C TYR A 246 21.93 6.84 12.91
N GLY A 247 22.39 7.03 11.67
CA GLY A 247 22.84 5.94 10.80
C GLY A 247 21.70 5.29 10.01
N GLU A 248 22.03 4.47 9.03
CA GLU A 248 21.02 3.90 8.12
C GLU A 248 20.45 2.55 8.59
N THR A 249 21.14 1.84 9.48
CA THR A 249 20.85 0.41 9.77
C THR A 249 20.74 0.07 11.25
N ASP A 250 20.78 1.04 12.14
CA ASP A 250 20.73 0.82 13.59
C ASP A 250 19.28 0.95 14.11
N PHE A 251 18.55 -0.17 14.07
CA PHE A 251 17.15 -0.22 14.46
C PHE A 251 16.91 0.22 15.92
N ASP A 252 17.73 -0.25 16.86
CA ASP A 252 17.54 0.02 18.28
C ASP A 252 17.74 1.51 18.58
N THR A 253 18.77 2.12 18.00
CA THR A 253 18.98 3.58 18.07
C THR A 253 17.82 4.34 17.42
N HIS A 254 17.31 3.88 16.29
CA HIS A 254 16.15 4.50 15.63
C HIS A 254 14.90 4.41 16.51
N LEU A 255 14.61 3.25 17.08
CA LEU A 255 13.45 3.03 17.94
C LEU A 255 13.55 3.89 19.22
N ALA A 256 14.72 3.96 19.85
CA ALA A 256 14.93 4.80 21.02
C ALA A 256 14.72 6.30 20.76
N ASN A 257 14.98 6.74 19.52
CA ASN A 257 14.92 8.15 19.12
C ASN A 257 13.72 8.50 18.21
N TRP A 258 12.83 7.55 17.91
CA TRP A 258 11.76 7.77 16.95
C TRP A 258 10.83 8.93 17.30
N ASN A 259 10.65 9.24 18.58
CA ASN A 259 9.89 10.38 19.06
C ASN A 259 10.44 11.76 18.60
N HIS A 260 11.68 11.83 18.14
CA HIS A 260 12.28 13.03 17.54
C HIS A 260 11.75 13.28 16.12
N ILE A 261 11.12 12.30 15.46
CA ILE A 261 10.54 12.44 14.13
C ILE A 261 9.19 13.17 14.23
N LYS A 262 9.17 14.47 13.97
CA LYS A 262 7.96 15.31 14.02
C LYS A 262 7.32 15.45 12.64
N ILE A 263 6.63 14.42 12.16
CA ILE A 263 5.99 14.41 10.84
C ILE A 263 4.67 15.19 10.76
N ARG A 264 4.09 15.61 11.89
CA ARG A 264 2.92 16.50 11.90
C ARG A 264 3.33 17.93 11.58
N ARG A 265 2.75 18.51 10.52
CA ARG A 265 3.01 19.92 10.22
C ARG A 265 2.53 20.82 11.35
N PRO A 266 3.35 21.79 11.78
CA PRO A 266 2.93 22.82 12.71
C PRO A 266 1.73 23.59 12.14
N PHE A 267 0.78 23.98 13.00
CA PHE A 267 -0.42 24.74 12.60
C PHE A 267 -0.09 26.01 11.82
N VAL A 268 0.97 26.70 12.21
CA VAL A 268 1.46 27.93 11.56
C VAL A 268 1.82 27.68 10.08
N THR A 269 2.42 26.54 9.77
CA THR A 269 2.77 26.17 8.37
C THR A 269 1.52 25.92 7.52
N LEU A 270 0.49 25.31 8.12
CA LEU A 270 -0.81 25.10 7.47
C LEU A 270 -1.54 26.41 7.22
N LEU A 271 -1.47 27.35 8.16
CA LEU A 271 -2.09 28.68 8.04
C LEU A 271 -1.43 29.50 6.91
N LYS A 272 -0.09 29.55 6.88
CA LYS A 272 0.66 30.22 5.81
C LYS A 272 0.31 29.67 4.42
N GLN A 273 0.18 28.35 4.28
CA GLN A 273 -0.20 27.74 2.99
C GLN A 273 -1.65 28.04 2.58
N LYS A 274 -2.58 28.12 3.54
CA LYS A 274 -3.96 28.52 3.25
C LYS A 274 -4.08 29.98 2.82
N ILE A 275 -3.26 30.87 3.42
CA ILE A 275 -3.22 32.29 3.05
C ILE A 275 -2.60 32.45 1.66
N SER A 276 -1.47 31.82 1.37
CA SER A 276 -0.83 31.94 0.05
C SER A 276 -1.72 31.41 -1.08
N LYS A 277 -2.50 30.31 -0.85
CA LYS A 277 -3.47 29.79 -1.83
C LYS A 277 -4.70 30.68 -2.05
N LYS A 278 -4.99 31.61 -1.13
CA LYS A 278 -6.10 32.60 -1.31
C LYS A 278 -5.63 33.86 -2.00
N LEU A 279 -4.30 34.09 -2.08
CA LEU A 279 -3.68 35.27 -2.67
C LEU A 279 -3.09 34.96 -4.07
N SER A 280 -3.07 33.73 -4.51
CA SER A 280 -2.77 33.27 -5.86
C SER A 280 -4.06 32.89 -6.60
#